data_0759d6eeba383d4d54b520c63ee3849b
#
_entry.id   0759d6eeba383d4d54b520c63ee3849b
#
_cell.length_a   1.000
_cell.length_b   1.000
_cell.length_c   1.000
_cell.angle_alpha   90.00
_cell.angle_beta   90.00
_cell.angle_gamma   90.00
#
_symmetry.space_group_name_H-M   'P 1'
#
loop_
_entity.id
_entity.type
_entity.pdbx_description
1 polymer ?
#
loop_
_entity_poly.entity_id
_entity_poly.type
_entity_poly.pdbx_seq_one_letter_code
_entity_poly.pdbx_strand_id
1 'polypeptide(L)'
;MKNDNDLLADMPVPTAFFKLAIPAIAAQLINILYNLVDKMFIGRIPGVGKQALAGVGVTAPVILAVSAFAALVSMGGAPKASIFMGKGDNEQAEKVMGSCTWLLIILSVALTAIMLIFGRSIMLLFGASQDTITYAVDYMNIYCL
;
A
#
# COMPACT_ATOMS: atom_id res chain seq x y z
N MET A 1 -0.13 -33.29 -8.78
CA MET A 1 0.55 -32.28 -7.95
C MET A 1 -0.46 -31.86 -6.89
N LYS A 2 -0.18 -32.09 -5.60
CA LYS A 2 -1.04 -31.62 -4.50
C LYS A 2 -0.97 -30.11 -4.50
N ASN A 3 -2.10 -29.44 -4.62
CA ASN A 3 -2.12 -27.98 -4.58
C ASN A 3 -1.66 -27.49 -3.21
N ASP A 4 -0.95 -26.37 -3.13
CA ASP A 4 -0.49 -25.78 -1.87
C ASP A 4 -1.64 -25.50 -0.87
N ASN A 5 -2.86 -25.34 -1.40
CA ASN A 5 -4.09 -25.18 -0.62
C ASN A 5 -4.47 -26.46 0.15
N ASP A 6 -4.25 -27.65 -0.44
CA ASP A 6 -4.53 -28.93 0.22
C ASP A 6 -3.54 -29.19 1.35
N LEU A 7 -2.29 -28.71 1.20
CA LEU A 7 -1.27 -28.82 2.23
C LEU A 7 -1.57 -27.96 3.47
N LEU A 8 -2.21 -26.82 3.28
CA LEU A 8 -2.59 -25.93 4.40
C LEU A 8 -3.82 -26.44 5.15
N ALA A 9 -4.75 -27.11 4.44
CA ALA A 9 -5.95 -27.67 5.05
C ALA A 9 -5.67 -28.86 5.98
N ASP A 10 -4.64 -29.65 5.68
CA ASP A 10 -4.23 -30.83 6.45
C ASP A 10 -3.29 -30.51 7.62
N MET A 11 -2.81 -29.26 7.75
CA MET A 11 -1.87 -28.88 8.81
C MET A 11 -2.56 -28.43 10.09
N PRO A 12 -1.96 -28.67 11.27
CA PRO A 12 -2.42 -28.06 12.54
C PRO A 12 -2.42 -26.53 12.42
N VAL A 13 -3.49 -25.89 12.88
CA VAL A 13 -3.69 -24.42 12.80
C VAL A 13 -2.46 -23.60 13.24
N PRO A 14 -1.76 -23.92 14.35
CA PRO A 14 -0.56 -23.18 14.73
C PRO A 14 0.55 -23.24 13.69
N THR A 15 0.77 -24.40 13.08
CA THR A 15 1.83 -24.60 12.08
C THR A 15 1.52 -23.83 10.80
N ALA A 16 0.27 -23.85 10.33
CA ALA A 16 -0.18 -23.08 9.18
C ALA A 16 -0.04 -21.57 9.45
N PHE A 17 -0.39 -21.12 10.66
CA PHE A 17 -0.24 -19.73 11.08
C PHE A 17 1.21 -19.25 11.00
N PHE A 18 2.16 -19.97 11.62
CA PHE A 18 3.57 -19.58 11.59
C PHE A 18 4.16 -19.62 10.18
N LYS A 19 3.76 -20.60 9.38
CA LYS A 19 4.22 -20.73 8.00
C LYS A 19 3.82 -19.53 7.12
N LEU A 20 2.68 -18.92 7.39
CA LEU A 20 2.21 -17.72 6.69
C LEU A 20 2.70 -16.43 7.37
N ALA A 21 2.77 -16.39 8.70
CA ALA A 21 3.15 -15.20 9.43
C ALA A 21 4.62 -14.83 9.28
N ILE A 22 5.54 -15.81 9.28
CA ILE A 22 6.98 -15.54 9.19
C ILE A 22 7.35 -14.83 7.88
N PRO A 23 6.95 -15.29 6.68
CA PRO A 23 7.22 -14.58 5.44
C PRO A 23 6.56 -13.19 5.39
N ALA A 24 5.35 -13.05 5.93
CA ALA A 24 4.65 -11.77 5.97
C ALA A 24 5.37 -10.75 6.88
N ILE A 25 5.84 -11.19 8.05
CA ILE A 25 6.64 -10.36 8.96
C ILE A 25 7.97 -9.97 8.31
N ALA A 26 8.65 -10.91 7.65
CA ALA A 26 9.89 -10.63 6.95
C ALA A 26 9.70 -9.59 5.84
N ALA A 27 8.65 -9.73 5.03
CA ALA A 27 8.30 -8.76 4.00
C ALA A 27 8.01 -7.38 4.59
N GLN A 28 7.31 -7.31 5.72
CA GLN A 28 7.01 -6.05 6.41
C GLN A 28 8.27 -5.40 6.98
N LEU A 29 9.20 -6.18 7.54
CA LEU A 29 10.48 -5.65 8.02
C LEU A 29 11.32 -5.06 6.88
N ILE A 30 11.37 -5.74 5.73
CA ILE A 30 12.06 -5.23 4.54
C ILE A 30 11.43 -3.91 4.08
N ASN A 31 10.09 -3.81 4.08
CA ASN A 31 9.39 -2.58 3.72
C ASN A 31 9.73 -1.43 4.68
N ILE A 32 9.77 -1.69 5.98
CA ILE A 32 10.15 -0.68 6.99
C ILE A 32 11.60 -0.23 6.77
N LEU A 33 12.53 -1.18 6.54
CA LEU A 33 13.93 -0.86 6.27
C LEU A 33 14.08 -0.03 5.00
N TYR A 34 13.38 -0.39 3.93
CA TYR A 34 13.34 0.40 2.70
C TYR A 34 12.92 1.85 2.96
N ASN A 35 11.79 2.05 3.64
CA ASN A 35 11.30 3.39 3.98
C ASN A 35 12.27 4.18 4.88
N LEU A 36 12.97 3.50 5.79
CA LEU A 36 13.97 4.12 6.65
C LEU A 36 15.18 4.59 5.85
N VAL A 37 15.70 3.72 4.98
CA VAL A 37 16.86 4.02 4.11
C VAL A 37 16.52 5.16 3.16
N ASP A 38 15.35 5.16 2.54
CA ASP A 38 14.87 6.23 1.66
C ASP A 38 14.93 7.60 2.37
N LYS A 39 14.36 7.68 3.57
CA LYS A 39 14.39 8.91 4.37
C LYS A 39 15.80 9.33 4.80
N MET A 40 16.69 8.37 5.06
CA MET A 40 18.10 8.67 5.37
C MET A 40 18.83 9.27 4.16
N PHE A 41 18.59 8.77 2.96
CA PHE A 41 19.18 9.31 1.74
C PHE A 41 18.65 10.72 1.45
N ILE A 42 17.34 10.91 1.51
CA ILE A 42 16.71 12.23 1.31
C ILE A 42 17.26 13.25 2.31
N GLY A 43 17.37 12.90 3.59
CA GLY A 43 17.86 13.78 4.62
C GLY A 43 19.34 14.17 4.47
N ARG A 44 20.13 13.40 3.71
CA ARG A 44 21.56 13.65 3.45
C ARG A 44 21.84 14.45 2.17
N ILE A 45 20.82 14.87 1.42
CA ILE A 45 21.02 15.68 0.21
C ILE A 45 21.65 17.02 0.61
N PRO A 46 22.83 17.36 0.06
CA PRO A 46 23.52 18.60 0.41
C PRO A 46 22.67 19.84 0.09
N GLY A 47 22.54 20.73 1.04
CA GLY A 47 21.85 22.02 0.88
C GLY A 47 20.34 21.99 1.06
N VAL A 48 19.64 20.89 0.71
CA VAL A 48 18.16 20.82 0.71
C VAL A 48 17.59 19.65 1.52
N GLY A 49 18.42 18.81 2.11
CA GLY A 49 18.00 17.58 2.79
C GLY A 49 16.93 17.80 3.89
N LYS A 50 17.04 18.89 4.65
CA LYS A 50 16.06 19.21 5.69
C LYS A 50 14.70 19.57 5.11
N GLN A 51 14.68 20.40 4.07
CA GLN A 51 13.44 20.81 3.39
C GLN A 51 12.81 19.65 2.64
N ALA A 52 13.63 18.85 1.96
CA ALA A 52 13.17 17.64 1.26
C ALA A 52 12.57 16.62 2.23
N LEU A 53 13.25 16.35 3.36
CA LEU A 53 12.75 15.42 4.37
C LEU A 53 11.46 15.94 5.03
N ALA A 54 11.35 17.24 5.30
CA ALA A 54 10.13 17.84 5.81
C ALA A 54 9.00 17.74 4.78
N GLY A 55 9.27 17.98 3.49
CA GLY A 55 8.32 17.79 2.39
C GLY A 55 7.79 16.36 2.32
N VAL A 56 8.68 15.37 2.34
CA VAL A 56 8.29 13.94 2.39
C VAL A 56 7.50 13.62 3.65
N GLY A 57 7.81 14.25 4.78
CA GLY A 57 7.04 14.08 6.03
C GLY A 57 5.58 14.50 5.87
N VAL A 58 5.31 15.58 5.15
CA VAL A 58 3.94 16.06 4.88
C VAL A 58 3.17 15.12 3.94
N THR A 59 3.85 14.36 3.08
CA THR A 59 3.17 13.40 2.21
C THR A 59 2.68 12.15 2.97
N ALA A 60 3.26 11.82 4.11
CA ALA A 60 2.95 10.60 4.86
C ALA A 60 1.44 10.42 5.20
N PRO A 61 0.74 11.41 5.77
CA PRO A 61 -0.70 11.28 6.03
C PRO A 61 -1.53 11.15 4.75
N VAL A 62 -1.10 11.75 3.65
CA VAL A 62 -1.78 11.63 2.34
C VAL A 62 -1.61 10.22 1.79
N ILE A 63 -0.40 9.68 1.83
CA ILE A 63 -0.11 8.29 1.46
C ILE A 63 -0.93 7.32 2.30
N LEU A 64 -1.03 7.57 3.62
CA LEU A 64 -1.85 6.75 4.51
C LEU A 64 -3.33 6.79 4.12
N ALA A 65 -3.87 7.97 3.79
CA ALA A 65 -5.25 8.12 3.33
C ALA A 65 -5.50 7.36 2.02
N VAL A 66 -4.61 7.47 1.03
CA VAL A 66 -4.68 6.72 -0.23
C VAL A 66 -4.61 5.21 0.02
N SER A 67 -3.68 4.77 0.88
CA SER A 67 -3.52 3.36 1.24
C SER A 67 -4.74 2.79 1.95
N ALA A 68 -5.49 3.62 2.70
CA ALA A 68 -6.72 3.20 3.37
C ALA A 68 -7.81 2.75 2.37
N PHE A 69 -7.92 3.38 1.21
CA PHE A 69 -8.85 2.95 0.17
C PHE A 69 -8.46 1.58 -0.41
N ALA A 70 -7.17 1.34 -0.65
CA ALA A 70 -6.68 0.03 -1.09
C ALA A 70 -6.92 -1.04 -0.02
N ALA A 71 -6.65 -0.71 1.25
CA ALA A 71 -6.89 -1.61 2.38
C ALA A 71 -8.37 -1.98 2.53
N LEU A 72 -9.29 -1.03 2.32
CA LEU A 72 -10.73 -1.27 2.39
C LEU A 72 -11.17 -2.35 1.39
N VAL A 73 -10.70 -2.27 0.16
CA VAL A 73 -11.01 -3.27 -0.88
C VAL A 73 -10.36 -4.62 -0.56
N SER A 74 -9.10 -4.61 -0.14
CA SER A 74 -8.35 -5.83 0.17
C SER A 74 -8.89 -6.55 1.40
N MET A 75 -9.19 -5.82 2.49
CA MET A 75 -9.74 -6.38 3.71
C MET A 75 -11.18 -6.89 3.55
N GLY A 76 -11.95 -6.32 2.62
CA GLY A 76 -13.28 -6.81 2.29
C GLY A 76 -13.26 -8.00 1.33
N GLY A 77 -12.38 -7.98 0.34
CA GLY A 77 -12.33 -8.97 -0.74
C GLY A 77 -11.59 -10.25 -0.39
N ALA A 78 -10.42 -10.14 0.24
CA ALA A 78 -9.57 -11.30 0.50
C ALA A 78 -10.22 -12.37 1.41
N PRO A 79 -10.85 -12.02 2.55
CA PRO A 79 -11.53 -13.02 3.38
C PRO A 79 -12.69 -13.70 2.64
N LYS A 80 -13.45 -12.93 1.85
CA LYS A 80 -14.58 -13.47 1.10
C LYS A 80 -14.11 -14.45 0.02
N ALA A 81 -13.07 -14.10 -0.72
CA ALA A 81 -12.47 -15.02 -1.71
C ALA A 81 -11.94 -16.29 -1.04
N SER A 82 -11.25 -16.17 0.10
CA SER A 82 -10.72 -17.32 0.85
C SER A 82 -11.81 -18.26 1.34
N ILE A 83 -12.98 -17.74 1.75
CA ILE A 83 -14.13 -18.56 2.16
C ILE A 83 -14.68 -19.37 0.98
N PHE A 84 -14.80 -18.76 -0.21
CA PHE A 84 -15.25 -19.49 -1.41
C PHE A 84 -14.25 -20.55 -1.85
N MET A 85 -12.93 -20.23 -1.79
CA MET A 85 -11.87 -21.21 -2.08
C MET A 85 -11.95 -22.41 -1.10
N GLY A 86 -12.16 -22.14 0.19
CA GLY A 86 -12.31 -23.19 1.20
C GLY A 86 -13.55 -24.07 1.02
N LYS A 87 -14.60 -23.55 0.36
CA LYS A 87 -15.79 -24.31 -0.02
C LYS A 87 -15.64 -25.08 -1.34
N GLY A 88 -14.52 -24.93 -2.03
CA GLY A 88 -14.29 -25.51 -3.36
C GLY A 88 -14.99 -24.75 -4.50
N ASP A 89 -15.62 -23.62 -4.22
CA ASP A 89 -16.31 -22.77 -5.21
C ASP A 89 -15.33 -21.75 -5.81
N ASN A 90 -14.44 -22.26 -6.65
CA ASN A 90 -13.42 -21.44 -7.30
C ASN A 90 -14.01 -20.39 -8.26
N GLU A 91 -15.18 -20.66 -8.85
CA GLU A 91 -15.84 -19.71 -9.74
C GLU A 91 -16.27 -18.44 -8.99
N GLN A 92 -16.85 -18.59 -7.80
CA GLN A 92 -17.24 -17.46 -6.96
C GLN A 92 -16.01 -16.73 -6.39
N ALA A 93 -14.95 -17.45 -6.01
CA ALA A 93 -13.71 -16.85 -5.56
C ALA A 93 -13.09 -15.97 -6.65
N GLU A 94 -13.04 -16.46 -7.90
CA GLU A 94 -12.53 -15.72 -9.04
C GLU A 94 -13.36 -14.46 -9.35
N LYS A 95 -14.68 -14.55 -9.29
CA LYS A 95 -15.58 -13.38 -9.45
C LYS A 95 -15.35 -12.32 -8.39
N VAL A 96 -15.16 -12.71 -7.13
CA VAL A 96 -14.85 -11.76 -6.05
C VAL A 96 -13.49 -11.09 -6.27
N MET A 97 -12.48 -11.87 -6.61
CA MET A 97 -11.13 -11.33 -6.88
C MET A 97 -11.14 -10.40 -8.10
N GLY A 98 -11.82 -10.79 -9.18
CA GLY A 98 -11.97 -9.97 -10.37
C GLY A 98 -12.66 -8.64 -10.08
N SER A 99 -13.74 -8.67 -9.29
CA SER A 99 -14.47 -7.46 -8.89
C SER A 99 -13.61 -6.53 -8.03
N CYS A 100 -12.84 -7.09 -7.09
CA CYS A 100 -11.88 -6.32 -6.26
C CYS A 100 -10.78 -5.69 -7.12
N THR A 101 -10.25 -6.42 -8.08
CA THR A 101 -9.21 -5.93 -9.00
C THR A 101 -9.73 -4.77 -9.84
N TRP A 102 -10.90 -4.88 -10.43
CA TRP A 102 -11.53 -3.80 -11.18
C TRP A 102 -11.77 -2.56 -10.31
N LEU A 103 -12.27 -2.77 -9.10
CA LEU A 103 -12.50 -1.67 -8.15
C LEU A 103 -11.18 -0.97 -7.77
N LEU A 104 -10.10 -1.73 -7.55
CA LEU A 104 -8.77 -1.17 -7.28
C LEU A 104 -8.24 -0.36 -8.47
N ILE A 105 -8.41 -0.85 -9.70
CA ILE A 105 -8.00 -0.11 -10.90
C ILE A 105 -8.75 1.21 -11.00
N ILE A 106 -10.07 1.20 -10.83
CA ILE A 106 -10.89 2.42 -10.91
C ILE A 106 -10.47 3.40 -9.80
N LEU A 107 -10.31 2.93 -8.56
CA LEU A 107 -9.86 3.76 -7.44
C LEU A 107 -8.47 4.33 -7.67
N SER A 108 -7.53 3.52 -8.17
CA SER A 108 -6.16 3.95 -8.48
C SER A 108 -6.17 5.09 -9.50
N VAL A 109 -6.86 4.92 -10.62
CA VAL A 109 -6.97 5.96 -11.65
C VAL A 109 -7.60 7.23 -11.10
N ALA A 110 -8.70 7.11 -10.35
CA ALA A 110 -9.39 8.24 -9.75
C ALA A 110 -8.51 8.99 -8.74
N LEU A 111 -7.85 8.27 -7.83
CA LEU A 111 -6.97 8.87 -6.83
C LEU A 111 -5.74 9.51 -7.47
N THR A 112 -5.13 8.87 -8.47
CA THR A 112 -4.02 9.47 -9.23
C THR A 112 -4.45 10.75 -9.92
N ALA A 113 -5.59 10.77 -10.60
CA ALA A 113 -6.13 11.97 -11.24
C ALA A 113 -6.37 13.11 -10.22
N ILE A 114 -6.97 12.79 -9.07
CA ILE A 114 -7.19 13.76 -8.00
C ILE A 114 -5.85 14.31 -7.48
N MET A 115 -4.86 13.45 -7.27
CA MET A 115 -3.55 13.86 -6.78
C MET A 115 -2.80 14.72 -7.80
N LEU A 116 -2.86 14.40 -9.08
CA LEU A 116 -2.21 15.21 -10.13
C LEU A 116 -2.87 16.59 -10.28
N ILE A 117 -4.18 16.69 -10.14
CA ILE A 117 -4.93 17.97 -10.31
C ILE A 117 -4.85 18.81 -9.04
N PHE A 118 -5.08 18.19 -7.87
CA PHE A 118 -5.25 18.89 -6.59
C PHE A 118 -4.09 18.68 -5.62
N GLY A 119 -3.05 17.92 -5.99
CA GLY A 119 -1.96 17.52 -5.10
C GLY A 119 -1.32 18.71 -4.37
N ARG A 120 -1.07 19.82 -5.07
CA ARG A 120 -0.53 21.03 -4.43
C ARG A 120 -1.45 21.58 -3.33
N SER A 121 -2.75 21.67 -3.60
CA SER A 121 -3.73 22.17 -2.62
C SER A 121 -3.87 21.22 -1.43
N ILE A 122 -3.84 19.92 -1.69
CA ILE A 122 -3.88 18.89 -0.66
C ILE A 122 -2.64 18.98 0.23
N MET A 123 -1.44 19.11 -0.34
CA MET A 123 -0.20 19.23 0.44
C MET A 123 -0.20 20.49 1.31
N LEU A 124 -0.73 21.61 0.81
CA LEU A 124 -0.86 22.86 1.60
C LEU A 124 -1.84 22.68 2.77
N LEU A 125 -2.96 21.97 2.57
CA LEU A 125 -3.91 21.64 3.61
C LEU A 125 -3.29 20.77 4.72
N PHE A 126 -2.37 19.87 4.34
CA PHE A 126 -1.65 19.01 5.27
C PHE A 126 -0.41 19.67 5.90
N GLY A 127 -0.20 20.97 5.66
CA GLY A 127 0.80 21.77 6.36
C GLY A 127 2.14 21.92 5.62
N ALA A 128 2.20 21.70 4.31
CA ALA A 128 3.38 22.03 3.53
C ALA A 128 3.61 23.55 3.56
N SER A 129 4.84 23.96 3.88
CA SER A 129 5.25 25.36 3.80
C SER A 129 5.66 25.73 2.36
N GLN A 130 5.81 27.03 2.08
CA GLN A 130 6.28 27.52 0.78
C GLN A 130 7.64 26.90 0.38
N ASP A 131 8.50 26.63 1.36
CA ASP A 131 9.83 26.06 1.14
C ASP A 131 9.82 24.53 0.94
N THR A 132 8.77 23.84 1.38
CA THR A 132 8.69 22.38 1.33
C THR A 132 7.69 21.85 0.28
N ILE A 133 6.79 22.72 -0.20
CA ILE A 133 5.70 22.32 -1.11
C ILE A 133 6.22 21.69 -2.42
N THR A 134 7.29 22.23 -2.99
CA THR A 134 7.86 21.73 -4.23
C THR A 134 8.35 20.29 -4.05
N TYR A 135 9.10 20.03 -2.99
CA TYR A 135 9.61 18.69 -2.69
C TYR A 135 8.48 17.69 -2.35
N ALA A 136 7.44 18.16 -1.65
CA ALA A 136 6.27 17.34 -1.34
C ALA A 136 5.50 16.95 -2.59
N VAL A 137 5.27 17.88 -3.51
CA VAL A 137 4.56 17.64 -4.77
C VAL A 137 5.37 16.74 -5.70
N ASP A 138 6.68 17.00 -5.84
CA ASP A 138 7.55 16.17 -6.70
C ASP A 138 7.63 14.73 -6.20
N TYR A 139 7.79 14.54 -4.89
CA TYR A 139 7.78 13.20 -4.28
C TYR A 139 6.43 12.51 -4.51
N MET A 140 5.33 13.23 -4.31
CA MET A 140 3.99 12.67 -4.47
C MET A 140 3.67 12.31 -5.93
N ASN A 141 4.11 13.12 -6.88
CA ASN A 141 3.95 12.83 -8.31
C ASN A 141 4.66 11.54 -8.71
N ILE A 142 5.89 11.33 -8.21
CA ILE A 142 6.64 10.09 -8.45
C ILE A 142 5.97 8.90 -7.76
N TYR A 143 5.43 9.10 -6.56
CA TYR A 143 4.76 8.04 -5.81
C TYR A 143 3.42 7.60 -6.45
N CYS A 144 2.71 8.50 -7.13
CA CYS A 144 1.42 8.24 -7.77
C CYS A 144 1.53 7.60 -9.18
N LEU A 145 2.71 7.62 -9.80
CA LEU A 145 2.99 7.01 -11.11
C LEU A 145 3.39 5.55 -10.99
#